data_a279ee1ffc72bbb4493b6953d07254f0
#
_entry.id   a279ee1ffc72bbb4493b6953d07254f0
#
_cell.length_a   1.000
_cell.length_b   1.000
_cell.length_c   1.000
_cell.angle_alpha   90.00
_cell.angle_beta   90.00
_cell.angle_gamma   90.00
#
_symmetry.space_group_name_H-M   'P 1'
#
loop_
_entity.id
_entity.type
_entity.pdbx_description
1 polymer ?
#
loop_
_entity_poly.entity_id
_entity_poly.type
_entity_poly.pdbx_seq_one_letter_code
_entity_poly.pdbx_strand_id
1 'polypeptide(L)'
;MKRICIYVTLSLLISTSQAQTFQRTENGIKTTVADPNVNVEIQWFTPGSLRVLKTPQGQTVEKKSLSVIAQPAKTDLRVTSSGDGLITMKSQSLTVTLDTKNGTLTYAKPDGSILLKELKNDRPFTKTNDAGRQTYIVYQGFQTDKEEGLYGLGQLQNGKMMQRNMTKVLAQGNVEDVSPIFQSTKGYGVYWDNYSATTYTDNNQETSFSSVVGDCIDYYFMYGQSADGVIAAV
;
A
#
# COMPACT_ATOMS: atom_id res chain seq x y z
N MET A 1 47.01 -1.82 60.71
CA MET A 1 46.84 -2.31 59.30
C MET A 1 45.36 -2.16 58.91
N LYS A 2 45.04 -1.12 58.14
CA LYS A 2 43.65 -0.89 57.65
C LYS A 2 43.48 -1.68 56.34
N ARG A 3 42.50 -2.64 56.28
CA ARG A 3 42.15 -3.36 55.09
C ARG A 3 41.14 -2.51 54.29
N ILE A 4 41.49 -2.13 53.09
CA ILE A 4 40.63 -1.44 52.13
C ILE A 4 39.90 -2.55 51.30
N CYS A 5 38.58 -2.67 51.46
CA CYS A 5 37.74 -3.50 50.58
C CYS A 5 37.34 -2.69 49.35
N ILE A 6 37.83 -3.10 48.18
CA ILE A 6 37.45 -2.52 46.89
C ILE A 6 36.21 -3.30 46.43
N TYR A 7 35.05 -2.65 46.40
CA TYR A 7 33.83 -3.19 45.75
C TYR A 7 33.90 -2.88 44.25
N VAL A 8 34.05 -3.92 43.44
CA VAL A 8 33.92 -3.85 42.00
C VAL A 8 32.44 -4.00 41.64
N THR A 9 31.80 -2.91 41.30
CA THR A 9 30.42 -2.93 40.76
C THR A 9 30.46 -3.32 39.28
N LEU A 10 30.04 -4.54 38.97
CA LEU A 10 29.86 -5.05 37.61
C LEU A 10 28.54 -4.49 37.07
N SER A 11 28.61 -3.42 36.25
CA SER A 11 27.44 -2.91 35.53
C SER A 11 27.12 -3.83 34.35
N LEU A 12 26.05 -4.61 34.49
CA LEU A 12 25.45 -5.36 33.37
C LEU A 12 24.84 -4.33 32.38
N LEU A 13 25.47 -4.18 31.24
CA LEU A 13 24.85 -3.53 30.06
C LEU A 13 23.79 -4.46 29.52
N ILE A 14 22.52 -4.23 29.87
CA ILE A 14 21.37 -4.87 29.26
C ILE A 14 21.22 -4.23 27.89
N SER A 15 21.74 -4.86 26.85
CA SER A 15 21.40 -4.54 25.47
C SER A 15 19.94 -4.91 25.26
N THR A 16 19.04 -3.95 25.30
CA THR A 16 17.66 -4.14 24.84
C THR A 16 17.72 -4.35 23.33
N SER A 17 17.71 -5.61 22.90
CA SER A 17 17.41 -5.98 21.52
C SER A 17 16.01 -5.44 21.22
N GLN A 18 15.91 -4.35 20.47
CA GLN A 18 14.61 -3.92 19.92
C GLN A 18 14.11 -5.06 19.04
N ALA A 19 13.00 -5.66 19.44
CA ALA A 19 12.34 -6.70 18.66
C ALA A 19 12.07 -6.15 17.24
N GLN A 20 12.46 -6.89 16.24
CA GLN A 20 12.26 -6.55 14.85
C GLN A 20 10.75 -6.39 14.61
N THR A 21 10.29 -5.20 14.26
CA THR A 21 8.88 -4.86 14.14
C THR A 21 8.21 -5.44 12.89
N PHE A 22 8.97 -6.19 12.06
CA PHE A 22 8.47 -6.82 10.83
C PHE A 22 9.18 -8.14 10.55
N GLN A 23 8.53 -9.00 9.80
CA GLN A 23 9.09 -10.24 9.26
C GLN A 23 9.52 -10.00 7.81
N ARG A 24 10.78 -10.28 7.47
CA ARG A 24 11.21 -10.36 6.06
C ARG A 24 10.64 -11.61 5.42
N THR A 25 10.12 -11.45 4.20
CA THR A 25 9.77 -12.55 3.30
C THR A 25 10.78 -12.62 2.16
N GLU A 26 10.67 -13.63 1.30
CA GLU A 26 11.52 -13.73 0.11
C GLU A 26 11.39 -12.51 -0.81
N ASN A 27 10.18 -11.95 -0.91
CA ASN A 27 9.82 -10.91 -1.88
C ASN A 27 9.40 -9.58 -1.23
N GLY A 28 9.63 -9.40 0.08
CA GLY A 28 9.21 -8.18 0.76
C GLY A 28 9.15 -8.28 2.28
N ILE A 29 8.05 -7.82 2.87
CA ILE A 29 7.85 -7.81 4.33
C ILE A 29 6.41 -8.13 4.71
N LYS A 30 6.24 -8.61 5.97
CA LYS A 30 4.96 -8.68 6.70
C LYS A 30 5.12 -7.98 8.04
N THR A 31 4.10 -7.24 8.46
CA THR A 31 4.06 -6.60 9.78
C THR A 31 2.62 -6.41 10.23
N THR A 32 2.45 -6.11 11.51
CA THR A 32 1.17 -5.72 12.08
C THR A 32 1.24 -4.27 12.54
N VAL A 33 0.20 -3.52 12.25
CA VAL A 33 0.01 -2.13 12.66
C VAL A 33 -1.12 -2.11 13.68
N ALA A 34 -0.87 -1.47 14.84
CA ALA A 34 -1.83 -1.48 15.93
C ALA A 34 -2.99 -0.48 15.74
N ASP A 35 -2.73 0.64 15.06
CA ASP A 35 -3.73 1.66 14.74
C ASP A 35 -3.56 2.12 13.27
N PRO A 36 -4.49 1.75 12.35
CA PRO A 36 -5.60 0.82 12.52
C PRO A 36 -5.11 -0.61 12.73
N ASN A 37 -5.92 -1.43 13.38
CA ASN A 37 -5.57 -2.81 13.73
C ASN A 37 -5.55 -3.74 12.50
N VAL A 38 -4.43 -3.73 11.74
CA VAL A 38 -4.28 -4.41 10.46
C VAL A 38 -2.95 -5.14 10.33
N ASN A 39 -2.97 -6.25 9.61
CA ASN A 39 -1.75 -6.83 9.06
C ASN A 39 -1.46 -6.18 7.71
N VAL A 40 -0.19 -5.90 7.46
CA VAL A 40 0.30 -5.33 6.19
C VAL A 40 1.32 -6.29 5.60
N GLU A 41 1.09 -6.72 4.36
CA GLU A 41 2.04 -7.48 3.57
C GLU A 41 2.39 -6.68 2.31
N ILE A 42 3.68 -6.57 2.02
CA ILE A 42 4.20 -5.91 0.83
C ILE A 42 5.01 -6.92 0.05
N GLN A 43 4.61 -7.17 -1.19
CA GLN A 43 5.22 -8.15 -2.09
C GLN A 43 5.74 -7.44 -3.33
N TRP A 44 7.03 -7.56 -3.62
CA TRP A 44 7.65 -6.99 -4.81
C TRP A 44 7.58 -7.96 -5.98
N PHE A 45 7.30 -7.42 -7.17
CA PHE A 45 7.25 -8.12 -8.45
C PHE A 45 8.43 -7.75 -9.34
N THR A 46 8.77 -6.47 -9.35
CA THR A 46 9.92 -5.90 -10.07
C THR A 46 10.55 -4.80 -9.20
N PRO A 47 11.71 -4.23 -9.56
CA PRO A 47 12.25 -3.08 -8.83
C PRO A 47 11.31 -1.86 -8.76
N GLY A 48 10.33 -1.72 -9.67
CA GLY A 48 9.37 -0.63 -9.71
C GLY A 48 7.94 -1.01 -9.34
N SER A 49 7.63 -2.32 -9.16
CA SER A 49 6.24 -2.77 -8.98
C SER A 49 6.10 -3.64 -7.73
N LEU A 50 5.06 -3.36 -6.96
CA LEU A 50 4.77 -4.10 -5.73
C LEU A 50 3.26 -4.18 -5.48
N ARG A 51 2.86 -5.20 -4.73
CA ARG A 51 1.52 -5.38 -4.18
C ARG A 51 1.50 -4.99 -2.71
N VAL A 52 0.44 -4.35 -2.29
CA VAL A 52 0.11 -4.07 -0.88
C VAL A 52 -1.16 -4.81 -0.52
N LEU A 53 -1.07 -5.67 0.46
CA LEU A 53 -2.19 -6.40 1.02
C LEU A 53 -2.37 -5.99 2.48
N LYS A 54 -3.53 -5.44 2.83
CA LYS A 54 -3.89 -5.14 4.22
C LYS A 54 -5.10 -5.99 4.60
N THR A 55 -5.02 -6.66 5.75
CA THR A 55 -6.10 -7.50 6.28
C THR A 55 -6.42 -7.10 7.71
N PRO A 56 -7.66 -7.31 8.20
CA PRO A 56 -7.97 -7.14 9.60
C PRO A 56 -7.03 -8.02 10.44
N GLN A 57 -6.55 -7.52 11.58
CA GLN A 57 -5.69 -8.30 12.47
C GLN A 57 -6.42 -9.57 12.94
N GLY A 58 -5.68 -10.67 13.03
CA GLY A 58 -6.23 -11.97 13.42
C GLY A 58 -6.95 -12.71 12.30
N GLN A 59 -7.03 -12.13 11.09
CA GLN A 59 -7.56 -12.81 9.91
C GLN A 59 -6.43 -13.14 8.94
N THR A 60 -6.52 -14.35 8.36
CA THR A 60 -5.68 -14.75 7.24
C THR A 60 -6.54 -14.74 5.98
N VAL A 61 -6.14 -13.96 5.00
CA VAL A 61 -6.81 -13.87 3.70
C VAL A 61 -5.85 -14.38 2.64
N GLU A 62 -6.20 -15.49 2.02
CA GLU A 62 -5.53 -16.00 0.82
C GLU A 62 -6.27 -15.48 -0.41
N LYS A 63 -5.79 -14.40 -0.99
CA LYS A 63 -6.36 -13.84 -2.21
C LYS A 63 -5.43 -14.01 -3.39
N LYS A 64 -5.91 -14.76 -4.40
CA LYS A 64 -5.32 -14.77 -5.73
C LYS A 64 -5.98 -13.68 -6.56
N SER A 65 -5.17 -12.87 -7.25
CA SER A 65 -5.69 -11.95 -8.25
C SER A 65 -6.29 -12.75 -9.42
N LEU A 66 -7.41 -12.29 -9.95
CA LEU A 66 -7.97 -12.80 -11.20
C LEU A 66 -7.35 -12.12 -12.44
N SER A 67 -6.75 -10.96 -12.26
CA SER A 67 -6.19 -10.14 -13.33
C SER A 67 -4.66 -10.23 -13.40
N VAL A 68 -3.97 -10.30 -12.26
CA VAL A 68 -2.51 -10.36 -12.20
C VAL A 68 -2.05 -11.79 -12.16
N ILE A 69 -1.48 -12.25 -13.27
CA ILE A 69 -0.92 -13.62 -13.42
C ILE A 69 0.56 -13.71 -13.03
N ALA A 70 1.24 -12.57 -12.98
CA ALA A 70 2.62 -12.50 -12.53
C ALA A 70 2.76 -12.97 -11.07
N GLN A 71 3.91 -13.54 -10.75
CA GLN A 71 4.22 -13.96 -9.38
C GLN A 71 5.21 -12.97 -8.75
N PRO A 72 5.13 -12.74 -7.43
CA PRO A 72 6.14 -11.97 -6.73
C PRO A 72 7.53 -12.54 -7.02
N ALA A 73 8.49 -11.66 -7.33
CA ALA A 73 9.84 -12.06 -7.67
C ALA A 73 10.85 -11.54 -6.65
N LYS A 74 11.92 -12.31 -6.45
CA LYS A 74 13.03 -11.87 -5.61
C LYS A 74 13.62 -10.59 -6.20
N THR A 75 13.48 -9.50 -5.47
CA THR A 75 14.04 -8.19 -5.83
C THR A 75 15.15 -7.86 -4.83
N ASP A 76 16.23 -7.24 -5.33
CA ASP A 76 17.29 -6.74 -4.45
C ASP A 76 16.75 -5.56 -3.61
N LEU A 77 16.39 -5.86 -2.36
CA LEU A 77 15.76 -4.91 -1.44
C LEU A 77 16.65 -4.66 -0.24
N ARG A 78 17.01 -3.41 -0.05
CA ARG A 78 17.52 -2.94 1.22
C ARG A 78 16.36 -2.56 2.13
N VAL A 79 16.16 -3.32 3.22
CA VAL A 79 15.10 -3.03 4.21
C VAL A 79 15.76 -2.57 5.50
N THR A 80 15.31 -1.42 5.99
CA THR A 80 15.76 -0.82 7.25
C THR A 80 14.56 -0.41 8.10
N SER A 81 14.70 -0.50 9.42
CA SER A 81 13.72 0.07 10.35
C SER A 81 14.40 1.10 11.22
N SER A 82 13.67 2.15 11.58
CA SER A 82 14.10 3.20 12.50
C SER A 82 13.30 3.13 13.80
N GLY A 83 13.89 3.63 14.88
CA GLY A 83 13.28 3.60 16.23
C GLY A 83 12.00 4.43 16.35
N ASP A 84 11.66 5.26 15.36
CA ASP A 84 10.44 6.06 15.26
C ASP A 84 9.25 5.33 14.60
N GLY A 85 9.44 4.06 14.22
CA GLY A 85 8.38 3.21 13.67
C GLY A 85 8.30 3.23 12.14
N LEU A 86 9.33 3.69 11.44
CA LEU A 86 9.38 3.65 9.98
C LEU A 86 10.12 2.40 9.49
N ILE A 87 9.51 1.69 8.54
CA ILE A 87 10.15 0.61 7.79
C ILE A 87 10.35 1.10 6.36
N THR A 88 11.60 1.21 5.93
CA THR A 88 11.95 1.68 4.59
C THR A 88 12.50 0.52 3.77
N MET A 89 11.91 0.31 2.61
CA MET A 89 12.33 -0.65 1.58
C MET A 89 12.84 0.12 0.37
N LYS A 90 14.07 -0.15 -0.05
CA LYS A 90 14.67 0.48 -1.23
C LYS A 90 15.05 -0.59 -2.26
N SER A 91 14.55 -0.41 -3.46
CA SER A 91 15.01 -1.10 -4.67
C SER A 91 15.89 -0.17 -5.51
N GLN A 92 16.28 -0.63 -6.69
CA GLN A 92 16.97 0.22 -7.68
C GLN A 92 16.10 1.39 -8.17
N SER A 93 14.77 1.20 -8.26
CA SER A 93 13.85 2.15 -8.92
C SER A 93 12.93 2.90 -7.96
N LEU A 94 12.72 2.38 -6.74
CA LEU A 94 11.68 2.87 -5.84
C LEU A 94 12.12 2.80 -4.38
N THR A 95 11.70 3.80 -3.60
CA THR A 95 11.76 3.79 -2.14
C THR A 95 10.35 3.77 -1.59
N VAL A 96 10.04 2.78 -0.75
CA VAL A 96 8.75 2.64 -0.08
C VAL A 96 8.96 2.70 1.42
N THR A 97 8.25 3.59 2.09
CA THR A 97 8.31 3.73 3.54
C THR A 97 6.93 3.45 4.15
N LEU A 98 6.88 2.47 5.04
CA LEU A 98 5.71 2.17 5.86
C LEU A 98 5.87 2.83 7.23
N ASP A 99 4.91 3.65 7.62
CA ASP A 99 4.77 4.14 8.98
C ASP A 99 3.92 3.14 9.79
N THR A 100 4.55 2.43 10.72
CA THR A 100 3.89 1.41 11.56
C THR A 100 3.00 2.00 12.64
N LYS A 101 3.00 3.32 12.85
CA LYS A 101 2.10 3.99 13.81
C LYS A 101 0.69 4.15 13.28
N ASN A 102 0.55 4.32 11.95
CA ASN A 102 -0.73 4.60 11.30
C ASN A 102 -1.00 3.74 10.06
N GLY A 103 -0.07 2.86 9.69
CA GLY A 103 -0.21 1.93 8.57
C GLY A 103 -0.15 2.56 7.19
N THR A 104 0.35 3.80 7.05
CA THR A 104 0.43 4.49 5.76
C THR A 104 1.73 4.20 5.03
N LEU A 105 1.63 4.15 3.70
CA LEU A 105 2.77 3.99 2.80
C LEU A 105 3.07 5.30 2.06
N THR A 106 4.35 5.57 1.92
CA THR A 106 4.88 6.64 1.07
C THR A 106 5.75 6.03 -0.01
N TYR A 107 5.48 6.39 -1.26
CA TYR A 107 6.21 5.97 -2.45
C TYR A 107 7.04 7.13 -2.96
N ALA A 108 8.33 6.92 -3.15
CA ALA A 108 9.26 7.95 -3.61
C ALA A 108 10.25 7.38 -4.62
N LYS A 109 10.76 8.26 -5.49
CA LYS A 109 11.89 7.93 -6.34
C LYS A 109 13.16 7.71 -5.50
N PRO A 110 14.22 7.12 -6.07
CA PRO A 110 15.50 6.96 -5.37
C PRO A 110 16.12 8.27 -4.87
N ASP A 111 15.83 9.39 -5.56
CA ASP A 111 16.28 10.73 -5.20
C ASP A 111 15.47 11.37 -4.03
N GLY A 112 14.43 10.68 -3.55
CA GLY A 112 13.56 11.13 -2.48
C GLY A 112 12.34 11.92 -2.93
N SER A 113 12.18 12.23 -4.23
CA SER A 113 10.98 12.89 -4.75
C SER A 113 9.75 12.01 -4.58
N ILE A 114 8.72 12.53 -3.91
CA ILE A 114 7.52 11.78 -3.59
C ILE A 114 6.66 11.59 -4.83
N LEU A 115 6.27 10.35 -5.08
CA LEU A 115 5.32 9.95 -6.12
C LEU A 115 3.88 9.96 -5.58
N LEU A 116 3.66 9.22 -4.49
CA LEU A 116 2.34 9.01 -3.90
C LEU A 116 2.45 8.80 -2.39
N LYS A 117 1.43 9.22 -1.64
CA LYS A 117 1.26 8.88 -0.22
C LYS A 117 -0.11 8.29 0.02
N GLU A 118 -0.20 7.27 0.84
CA GLU A 118 -1.48 6.89 1.41
C GLU A 118 -1.96 7.94 2.42
N LEU A 119 -3.24 8.16 2.46
CA LEU A 119 -3.88 8.89 3.57
C LEU A 119 -4.08 7.96 4.75
N LYS A 120 -3.97 8.50 5.96
CA LYS A 120 -4.33 7.77 7.18
C LYS A 120 -5.78 7.32 7.07
N ASN A 121 -6.01 6.06 7.38
CA ASN A 121 -7.31 5.45 7.29
C ASN A 121 -7.67 4.81 8.65
N ASP A 122 -8.48 5.52 9.43
CA ASP A 122 -8.89 5.05 10.75
C ASP A 122 -9.95 3.92 10.67
N ARG A 123 -10.56 3.70 9.49
CA ARG A 123 -11.60 2.68 9.24
C ARG A 123 -11.38 1.95 7.93
N PRO A 124 -10.27 1.21 7.79
CA PRO A 124 -9.95 0.51 6.54
C PRO A 124 -10.99 -0.59 6.22
N PHE A 125 -11.66 -1.10 7.24
CA PHE A 125 -12.61 -2.21 7.18
C PHE A 125 -13.89 -1.87 7.95
N THR A 126 -14.98 -1.58 7.23
CA THR A 126 -16.29 -1.38 7.85
C THR A 126 -17.11 -2.65 7.65
N LYS A 127 -17.47 -3.32 8.76
CA LYS A 127 -18.25 -4.57 8.70
C LYS A 127 -19.53 -4.41 7.90
N THR A 128 -19.80 -5.35 7.02
CA THR A 128 -21.03 -5.44 6.24
C THR A 128 -21.42 -6.90 6.04
N ASN A 129 -22.61 -7.13 5.47
CA ASN A 129 -23.13 -8.45 5.16
C ASN A 129 -23.44 -8.51 3.66
N ASP A 130 -22.88 -9.50 2.98
CA ASP A 130 -23.15 -9.78 1.59
C ASP A 130 -23.86 -11.14 1.49
N ALA A 131 -25.17 -11.09 1.24
CA ALA A 131 -26.02 -12.28 1.07
C ALA A 131 -25.84 -13.34 2.20
N GLY A 132 -25.72 -12.90 3.44
CA GLY A 132 -25.53 -13.76 4.62
C GLY A 132 -24.06 -13.97 5.02
N ARG A 133 -23.09 -13.60 4.17
CA ARG A 133 -21.67 -13.66 4.48
C ARG A 133 -21.19 -12.38 5.15
N GLN A 134 -20.55 -12.50 6.31
CA GLN A 134 -19.88 -11.37 6.97
C GLN A 134 -18.62 -10.99 6.15
N THR A 135 -18.51 -9.73 5.81
CA THR A 135 -17.42 -9.16 5.02
C THR A 135 -17.22 -7.70 5.39
N TYR A 136 -16.51 -6.92 4.56
CA TYR A 136 -16.24 -5.52 4.84
C TYR A 136 -16.50 -4.65 3.60
N ILE A 137 -16.91 -3.40 3.83
CA ILE A 137 -16.61 -2.31 2.92
C ILE A 137 -15.15 -1.98 3.15
N VAL A 138 -14.35 -1.97 2.08
CA VAL A 138 -12.91 -1.69 2.14
C VAL A 138 -12.59 -0.37 1.47
N TYR A 139 -11.70 0.41 2.09
CA TYR A 139 -11.38 1.77 1.63
C TYR A 139 -9.89 2.06 1.76
N GLN A 140 -9.31 2.75 0.77
CA GLN A 140 -8.00 3.37 0.86
C GLN A 140 -7.97 4.69 0.08
N GLY A 141 -7.55 5.74 0.76
CA GLY A 141 -7.31 7.05 0.19
C GLY A 141 -5.83 7.31 -0.06
N PHE A 142 -5.56 8.17 -1.04
CA PHE A 142 -4.24 8.61 -1.46
C PHE A 142 -4.19 10.12 -1.56
N GLN A 143 -3.06 10.70 -1.22
CA GLN A 143 -2.73 12.08 -1.48
C GLN A 143 -1.97 12.17 -2.80
N THR A 144 -2.64 12.69 -3.83
CA THR A 144 -2.05 13.00 -5.13
C THR A 144 -1.69 14.49 -5.20
N ASP A 145 -0.78 14.86 -6.09
CA ASP A 145 -0.46 16.27 -6.33
C ASP A 145 -1.60 16.94 -7.10
N LYS A 146 -1.88 18.21 -6.83
CA LYS A 146 -2.94 18.95 -7.51
C LYS A 146 -2.67 19.16 -9.00
N GLU A 147 -1.39 19.29 -9.36
CA GLU A 147 -0.95 19.55 -10.74
C GLU A 147 -0.75 18.27 -11.57
N GLU A 148 -0.87 17.07 -10.94
CA GLU A 148 -0.71 15.84 -11.70
C GLU A 148 -2.01 15.43 -12.40
N GLY A 149 -1.90 14.99 -13.65
CA GLY A 149 -2.99 14.35 -14.39
C GLY A 149 -3.15 12.91 -13.99
N LEU A 150 -4.41 12.47 -13.79
CA LEU A 150 -4.77 11.06 -13.55
C LEU A 150 -5.60 10.56 -14.72
N TYR A 151 -5.22 9.41 -15.29
CA TYR A 151 -5.84 8.81 -16.46
C TYR A 151 -6.15 7.33 -16.19
N GLY A 152 -7.12 6.77 -16.87
CA GLY A 152 -7.49 5.35 -16.73
C GLY A 152 -8.94 5.15 -16.35
N LEU A 153 -9.19 4.23 -15.41
CA LEU A 153 -10.50 3.76 -14.93
C LEU A 153 -11.32 3.01 -16.00
N GLY A 154 -10.69 2.62 -17.11
CA GLY A 154 -11.33 1.93 -18.22
C GLY A 154 -11.92 2.88 -19.26
N GLN A 155 -12.86 2.38 -20.05
CA GLN A 155 -13.56 3.15 -21.07
C GLN A 155 -14.85 3.72 -20.48
N LEU A 156 -14.79 4.98 -20.06
CA LEU A 156 -15.93 5.70 -19.48
C LEU A 156 -16.56 6.63 -20.51
N GLN A 157 -17.90 6.69 -20.55
CA GLN A 157 -18.63 7.61 -21.43
C GLN A 157 -18.90 8.97 -20.75
N ASN A 158 -17.93 9.50 -20.03
CA ASN A 158 -18.07 10.76 -19.31
C ASN A 158 -17.48 11.99 -20.07
N GLY A 159 -16.96 11.76 -21.30
CA GLY A 159 -16.37 12.83 -22.12
C GLY A 159 -15.06 13.39 -21.60
N LYS A 160 -14.42 12.74 -20.60
CA LYS A 160 -13.18 13.20 -19.97
C LYS A 160 -12.07 12.19 -20.18
N MET A 161 -10.90 12.64 -20.61
CA MET A 161 -9.69 11.81 -20.58
C MET A 161 -9.05 11.81 -19.21
N MET A 162 -8.97 12.98 -18.56
CA MET A 162 -8.37 13.14 -17.23
C MET A 162 -9.43 12.92 -16.15
N GLN A 163 -9.19 11.98 -15.25
CA GLN A 163 -10.14 11.51 -14.25
C GLN A 163 -9.95 12.23 -12.89
N ARG A 164 -9.83 13.57 -12.94
CA ARG A 164 -9.70 14.44 -11.77
C ARG A 164 -11.05 15.08 -11.42
N ASN A 165 -11.22 15.40 -10.13
CA ASN A 165 -12.39 16.12 -9.58
C ASN A 165 -13.70 15.43 -9.97
N MET A 166 -13.82 14.14 -9.64
CA MET A 166 -14.99 13.35 -9.95
C MET A 166 -15.22 12.23 -8.94
N THR A 167 -16.44 11.75 -8.89
CA THR A 167 -16.81 10.50 -8.23
C THR A 167 -17.48 9.59 -9.24
N LYS A 168 -17.03 8.34 -9.33
CA LYS A 168 -17.57 7.33 -10.27
C LYS A 168 -17.67 5.98 -9.59
N VAL A 169 -18.83 5.36 -9.72
CA VAL A 169 -18.98 3.94 -9.38
C VAL A 169 -18.45 3.13 -10.56
N LEU A 170 -17.41 2.36 -10.30
CA LEU A 170 -16.80 1.43 -11.24
C LEU A 170 -17.56 0.09 -11.13
N ALA A 171 -18.54 -0.09 -11.95
CA ALA A 171 -19.29 -1.33 -12.10
C ALA A 171 -19.46 -1.59 -13.59
N GLN A 172 -19.17 -2.82 -14.01
CA GLN A 172 -19.32 -3.21 -15.42
C GLN A 172 -20.75 -2.99 -15.87
N GLY A 173 -20.91 -2.31 -16.99
CA GLY A 173 -22.20 -1.92 -17.55
C GLY A 173 -22.32 -2.26 -19.02
N ASN A 174 -23.46 -1.88 -19.58
CA ASN A 174 -23.74 -2.16 -20.99
C ASN A 174 -22.94 -1.29 -21.98
N VAL A 175 -22.51 -0.10 -21.53
CA VAL A 175 -21.84 0.91 -22.36
C VAL A 175 -20.49 1.35 -21.82
N GLU A 176 -20.11 0.90 -20.65
CA GLU A 176 -18.85 1.23 -20.02
C GLU A 176 -18.08 -0.05 -19.69
N ASP A 177 -16.80 -0.06 -20.01
CA ASP A 177 -15.85 -1.10 -19.61
C ASP A 177 -14.94 -0.51 -18.55
N VAL A 178 -15.12 -0.93 -17.29
CA VAL A 178 -14.43 -0.33 -16.15
C VAL A 178 -13.22 -1.14 -15.73
N SER A 179 -12.13 -0.44 -15.43
CA SER A 179 -10.90 -1.02 -14.86
C SER A 179 -10.47 -0.18 -13.67
N PRO A 180 -10.35 -0.75 -12.47
CA PRO A 180 -9.99 0.01 -11.28
C PRO A 180 -8.47 0.30 -11.22
N ILE A 181 -7.97 0.91 -12.29
CA ILE A 181 -6.58 1.33 -12.44
C ILE A 181 -6.53 2.78 -12.89
N PHE A 182 -5.70 3.57 -12.25
CA PHE A 182 -5.31 4.87 -12.77
C PHE A 182 -3.78 4.97 -12.92
N GLN A 183 -3.34 5.79 -13.84
CA GLN A 183 -1.95 6.19 -14.00
C GLN A 183 -1.80 7.71 -13.90
N SER A 184 -0.67 8.12 -13.33
CA SER A 184 -0.31 9.52 -13.13
C SER A 184 0.72 9.99 -14.15
N THR A 185 0.64 11.30 -14.49
CA THR A 185 1.68 11.99 -15.27
C THR A 185 3.06 11.97 -14.61
N LYS A 186 3.16 11.59 -13.33
CA LYS A 186 4.43 11.34 -12.63
C LYS A 186 5.07 10.00 -12.97
N GLY A 187 4.45 9.20 -13.85
CA GLY A 187 4.96 7.92 -14.33
C GLY A 187 4.75 6.78 -13.35
N TYR A 188 3.71 6.83 -12.53
CA TYR A 188 3.28 5.71 -11.71
C TYR A 188 1.80 5.35 -11.98
N GLY A 189 1.41 4.15 -11.58
CA GLY A 189 0.03 3.69 -11.60
C GLY A 189 -0.36 2.99 -10.31
N VAL A 190 -1.66 2.97 -10.04
CA VAL A 190 -2.28 2.19 -8.97
C VAL A 190 -3.37 1.32 -9.56
N TYR A 191 -3.27 0.02 -9.37
CA TYR A 191 -4.32 -0.95 -9.68
C TYR A 191 -4.96 -1.44 -8.39
N TRP A 192 -6.26 -1.18 -8.24
CA TRP A 192 -7.07 -1.62 -7.11
C TRP A 192 -7.69 -2.98 -7.41
N ASP A 193 -7.19 -4.03 -6.77
CA ASP A 193 -7.59 -5.41 -7.05
C ASP A 193 -8.77 -5.83 -6.17
N ASN A 194 -9.96 -5.36 -6.54
CA ASN A 194 -11.22 -5.77 -5.91
C ASN A 194 -12.28 -6.01 -6.99
N TYR A 195 -13.11 -7.05 -6.82
CA TYR A 195 -14.06 -7.51 -7.83
C TYR A 195 -15.49 -7.07 -7.56
N SER A 196 -15.75 -6.34 -6.48
CA SER A 196 -17.06 -5.77 -6.20
C SER A 196 -17.19 -4.36 -6.77
N ALA A 197 -18.41 -3.83 -6.82
CA ALA A 197 -18.62 -2.44 -7.21
C ALA A 197 -17.74 -1.52 -6.36
N THR A 198 -16.94 -0.71 -7.02
CA THR A 198 -15.92 0.15 -6.40
C THR A 198 -16.21 1.60 -6.75
N THR A 199 -16.28 2.45 -5.75
CA THR A 199 -16.36 3.90 -5.96
C THR A 199 -14.95 4.48 -6.02
N TYR A 200 -14.61 5.10 -7.14
CA TYR A 200 -13.46 5.99 -7.27
C TYR A 200 -13.90 7.40 -6.94
N THR A 201 -13.14 8.10 -6.12
CA THR A 201 -13.34 9.52 -5.82
C THR A 201 -12.02 10.24 -5.96
N ASP A 202 -12.03 11.38 -6.67
CA ASP A 202 -10.93 12.32 -6.71
C ASP A 202 -11.46 13.72 -6.48
N ASN A 203 -10.90 14.41 -5.51
CA ASN A 203 -11.24 15.76 -5.12
C ASN A 203 -10.03 16.48 -4.50
N ASN A 204 -10.22 17.67 -3.95
CA ASN A 204 -9.14 18.46 -3.34
C ASN A 204 -8.54 17.85 -2.07
N GLN A 205 -9.16 16.81 -1.50
CA GLN A 205 -8.74 16.19 -0.23
C GLN A 205 -8.09 14.83 -0.47
N GLU A 206 -8.59 14.07 -1.45
CA GLU A 206 -8.18 12.69 -1.68
C GLU A 206 -8.39 12.22 -3.11
N THR A 207 -7.63 11.20 -3.48
CA THR A 207 -7.93 10.24 -4.54
C THR A 207 -8.14 8.90 -3.86
N SER A 208 -9.30 8.26 -3.99
CA SER A 208 -9.61 7.06 -3.22
C SER A 208 -10.36 5.99 -3.98
N PHE A 209 -10.24 4.76 -3.48
CA PHE A 209 -11.10 3.63 -3.84
C PHE A 209 -11.86 3.12 -2.62
N SER A 210 -13.15 2.86 -2.80
CA SER A 210 -14.03 2.24 -1.82
C SER A 210 -14.83 1.13 -2.46
N SER A 211 -14.65 -0.11 -2.03
CA SER A 211 -15.38 -1.27 -2.55
C SER A 211 -16.42 -1.75 -1.55
N VAL A 212 -17.62 -2.10 -2.04
CA VAL A 212 -18.76 -2.47 -1.20
C VAL A 212 -18.60 -3.83 -0.52
N VAL A 213 -17.74 -4.71 -1.08
CA VAL A 213 -17.43 -6.04 -0.54
C VAL A 213 -15.93 -6.33 -0.70
N GLY A 214 -15.27 -6.73 0.38
CA GLY A 214 -13.88 -7.17 0.36
C GLY A 214 -13.44 -7.72 1.71
N ASP A 215 -12.57 -8.71 1.71
CA ASP A 215 -11.96 -9.26 2.93
C ASP A 215 -10.57 -8.66 3.20
N CYS A 216 -10.05 -7.89 2.25
CA CYS A 216 -8.76 -7.21 2.32
C CYS A 216 -8.77 -5.95 1.45
N ILE A 217 -7.89 -5.02 1.79
CA ILE A 217 -7.41 -3.98 0.88
C ILE A 217 -6.28 -4.60 0.08
N ASP A 218 -6.37 -4.54 -1.24
CA ASP A 218 -5.41 -5.15 -2.16
C ASP A 218 -5.20 -4.23 -3.35
N TYR A 219 -4.00 -3.74 -3.51
CA TYR A 219 -3.65 -2.92 -4.66
C TYR A 219 -2.20 -3.10 -5.07
N TYR A 220 -1.93 -2.78 -6.32
CA TYR A 220 -0.59 -2.77 -6.90
C TYR A 220 -0.17 -1.33 -7.16
N PHE A 221 1.05 -1.00 -6.77
CA PHE A 221 1.72 0.24 -7.15
C PHE A 221 2.81 -0.08 -8.18
N MET A 222 2.81 0.66 -9.28
CA MET A 222 3.72 0.46 -10.41
C MET A 222 4.40 1.78 -10.76
N TYR A 223 5.73 1.82 -10.69
CA TYR A 223 6.52 2.95 -11.14
C TYR A 223 7.24 2.61 -12.44
N GLY A 224 6.67 3.05 -13.54
CA GLY A 224 7.20 2.84 -14.89
C GLY A 224 7.98 4.03 -15.46
N GLN A 225 8.12 5.12 -14.71
CA GLN A 225 8.80 6.38 -15.09
C GLN A 225 8.08 7.17 -16.22
N SER A 226 7.23 6.54 -16.99
CA SER A 226 6.40 7.10 -18.05
C SER A 226 5.06 6.37 -18.10
N ALA A 227 4.10 6.90 -18.87
CA ALA A 227 2.82 6.23 -19.11
C ALA A 227 3.03 4.85 -19.74
N ASP A 228 3.87 4.75 -20.78
CA ASP A 228 4.17 3.48 -21.45
C ASP A 228 4.83 2.48 -20.50
N GLY A 229 5.73 2.97 -19.65
CA GLY A 229 6.39 2.14 -18.65
C GLY A 229 5.43 1.62 -17.57
N VAL A 230 4.39 2.38 -17.21
CA VAL A 230 3.32 1.91 -16.30
C VAL A 230 2.52 0.80 -16.97
N ILE A 231 2.12 0.99 -18.24
CA ILE A 231 1.40 -0.04 -19.02
C ILE A 231 2.25 -1.31 -19.16
N ALA A 232 3.55 -1.19 -19.38
CA ALA A 232 4.44 -2.34 -19.47
C ALA A 232 4.66 -3.08 -18.13
N ALA A 233 4.30 -2.44 -17.01
CA ALA A 233 4.44 -3.00 -15.66
C ALA A 233 3.13 -3.64 -15.12
N VAL A 234 2.03 -3.52 -15.84
CA VAL A 234 0.73 -4.16 -15.56
C VAL A 234 0.73 -5.59 -16.15
#